data_41de34fc148572617ab2b94fe59504d0
#
_entry.id   41de34fc148572617ab2b94fe59504d0
#
_cell.length_a   1.000
_cell.length_b   1.000
_cell.length_c   1.000
_cell.angle_alpha   90.00
_cell.angle_beta   90.00
_cell.angle_gamma   90.00
#
_symmetry.space_group_name_H-M   'P 1'
#
loop_
_entity.id
_entity.type
_entity.pdbx_description
1 polymer ?
#
loop_
_entity_poly.entity_id
_entity_poly.type
_entity_poly.pdbx_seq_one_letter_code
_entity_poly.pdbx_strand_id
1 'polypeptide(L)'
;DTVVCFTFRMNGVKVNDQDPEVKLEGAKFRLYSDSSCTKEVYVKEAANGDGYTVINRDSVKNDEAPAEAVEMVSNKNGIFNIVGLDSQTYYLKETKAPAGYRLLKDPIKIDIKATYDENNRINYIKGDGATDKTLQKLEASAHFKEFYTGAFTEYDSSLTTNIETGTLNIKVVNKVGSKLPATGSSMTLLLTVTGTGLMAAALIKRRKEAVE
;
A
#
# COMPACT_ATOMS: atom_id res chain seq x y z
N ASP A 1 -6.50 -37.92 9.98
CA ASP A 1 -7.44 -36.80 9.77
C ASP A 1 -7.01 -35.98 8.57
N THR A 2 -7.94 -35.64 7.67
CA THR A 2 -7.70 -34.79 6.53
C THR A 2 -8.27 -33.40 6.83
N VAL A 3 -7.42 -32.36 6.73
CA VAL A 3 -7.83 -30.97 6.88
C VAL A 3 -7.80 -30.32 5.48
N VAL A 4 -8.87 -29.66 5.12
CA VAL A 4 -8.96 -28.86 3.88
C VAL A 4 -8.81 -27.38 4.24
N CYS A 5 -7.75 -26.76 3.74
CA CYS A 5 -7.50 -25.34 3.94
C CYS A 5 -7.73 -24.59 2.63
N PHE A 6 -8.49 -23.51 2.68
CA PHE A 6 -8.66 -22.58 1.57
C PHE A 6 -7.82 -21.35 1.80
N THR A 7 -7.09 -20.96 0.78
CA THR A 7 -6.38 -19.68 0.76
C THR A 7 -6.82 -18.86 -0.43
N PHE A 8 -6.71 -17.54 -0.29
CA PHE A 8 -7.22 -16.57 -1.26
C PHE A 8 -6.07 -15.80 -1.90
N ARG A 9 -6.36 -15.27 -3.09
CA ARG A 9 -5.47 -14.40 -3.82
C ARG A 9 -6.01 -12.96 -3.81
N MET A 10 -5.20 -12.00 -3.44
CA MET A 10 -5.47 -10.60 -3.63
C MET A 10 -4.71 -10.08 -4.86
N ASN A 11 -5.45 -9.61 -5.85
CA ASN A 11 -4.88 -8.87 -6.98
C ASN A 11 -4.83 -7.39 -6.59
N GLY A 12 -3.63 -6.91 -6.27
CA GLY A 12 -3.39 -5.53 -5.89
C GLY A 12 -2.90 -4.70 -7.07
N VAL A 13 -3.48 -3.52 -7.28
CA VAL A 13 -3.00 -2.57 -8.26
C VAL A 13 -2.85 -1.18 -7.65
N LYS A 14 -1.69 -0.56 -7.87
CA LYS A 14 -1.36 0.81 -7.45
C LYS A 14 -1.65 1.78 -8.58
N VAL A 15 -2.47 2.81 -8.30
CA VAL A 15 -2.94 3.76 -9.30
C VAL A 15 -2.89 5.20 -8.82
N ASN A 16 -2.93 6.13 -9.78
CA ASN A 16 -3.05 7.56 -9.55
C ASN A 16 -4.50 7.92 -9.19
N ASP A 17 -4.71 8.92 -8.32
CA ASP A 17 -6.03 9.40 -7.88
C ASP A 17 -6.79 10.19 -8.96
N GLN A 18 -6.06 10.91 -9.83
CA GLN A 18 -6.67 11.72 -10.89
C GLN A 18 -7.04 10.88 -12.12
N ASP A 19 -6.25 9.84 -12.39
CA ASP A 19 -6.44 8.94 -13.52
C ASP A 19 -6.07 7.51 -13.10
N PRO A 20 -7.06 6.64 -12.79
CA PRO A 20 -6.81 5.25 -12.40
C PRO A 20 -6.17 4.38 -13.49
N GLU A 21 -6.12 4.85 -14.74
CA GLU A 21 -5.40 4.13 -15.81
C GLU A 21 -3.89 4.32 -15.71
N VAL A 22 -3.44 5.38 -15.02
CA VAL A 22 -2.02 5.57 -14.71
C VAL A 22 -1.62 4.65 -13.56
N LYS A 23 -0.84 3.64 -13.90
CA LYS A 23 -0.31 2.64 -12.96
C LYS A 23 0.98 3.15 -12.32
N LEU A 24 1.15 2.90 -11.03
CA LEU A 24 2.25 3.46 -10.25
C LEU A 24 3.24 2.37 -9.82
N GLU A 25 4.46 2.50 -10.32
CA GLU A 25 5.60 1.63 -9.98
C GLU A 25 6.31 2.10 -8.69
N GLY A 26 6.89 1.16 -7.95
CA GLY A 26 7.83 1.43 -6.86
C GLY A 26 7.19 1.79 -5.52
N ALA A 27 5.87 1.68 -5.38
CA ALA A 27 5.24 1.66 -4.06
C ALA A 27 5.68 0.42 -3.29
N LYS A 28 6.00 0.56 -2.01
CA LYS A 28 6.37 -0.55 -1.16
C LYS A 28 5.32 -0.79 -0.08
N PHE A 29 5.10 -2.06 0.23
CA PHE A 29 4.08 -2.48 1.19
C PHE A 29 4.58 -3.58 2.11
N ARG A 30 4.01 -3.59 3.33
CA ARG A 30 4.06 -4.71 4.27
C ARG A 30 2.65 -5.08 4.70
N LEU A 31 2.44 -6.34 5.03
CA LEU A 31 1.15 -6.88 5.46
C LEU A 31 1.23 -7.23 6.94
N TYR A 32 0.16 -6.94 7.69
CA TYR A 32 0.08 -7.22 9.12
C TYR A 32 -1.25 -7.88 9.46
N SER A 33 -1.28 -8.65 10.53
CA SER A 33 -2.48 -9.27 11.08
C SER A 33 -3.12 -8.46 12.22
N ASP A 34 -2.53 -7.34 12.61
CA ASP A 34 -3.01 -6.47 13.69
C ASP A 34 -3.02 -5.00 13.28
N SER A 35 -3.92 -4.21 13.86
CA SER A 35 -4.11 -2.79 13.54
C SER A 35 -2.95 -1.88 13.94
N SER A 36 -2.14 -2.30 14.92
CA SER A 36 -0.93 -1.60 15.33
C SER A 36 0.28 -1.87 14.45
N CYS A 37 0.12 -2.75 13.45
CA CYS A 37 1.19 -3.17 12.53
C CYS A 37 2.44 -3.68 13.27
N THR A 38 2.24 -4.53 14.27
CA THR A 38 3.32 -5.16 15.05
C THR A 38 3.51 -6.63 14.70
N LYS A 39 2.45 -7.29 14.18
CA LYS A 39 2.46 -8.71 13.78
C LYS A 39 2.52 -8.80 12.26
N GLU A 40 3.73 -8.80 11.71
CA GLU A 40 3.91 -8.87 10.27
C GLU A 40 3.53 -10.23 9.71
N VAL A 41 2.81 -10.24 8.60
CA VAL A 41 2.54 -11.39 7.76
C VAL A 41 3.59 -11.40 6.66
N TYR A 42 4.64 -12.19 6.85
CA TYR A 42 5.76 -12.22 5.93
C TYR A 42 5.38 -12.83 4.59
N VAL A 43 5.93 -12.27 3.54
CA VAL A 43 5.76 -12.75 2.17
C VAL A 43 7.12 -12.96 1.51
N LYS A 44 7.15 -13.83 0.51
CA LYS A 44 8.29 -14.03 -0.39
C LYS A 44 7.84 -13.88 -1.84
N GLU A 45 8.75 -13.70 -2.76
CA GLU A 45 8.43 -13.70 -4.18
C GLU A 45 7.76 -15.03 -4.58
N ALA A 46 6.70 -14.94 -5.37
CA ALA A 46 6.03 -16.12 -5.88
C ALA A 46 6.91 -16.82 -6.93
N ALA A 47 7.00 -18.14 -6.86
CA ALA A 47 7.86 -18.94 -7.74
C ALA A 47 7.53 -18.77 -9.24
N ASN A 48 6.30 -18.41 -9.57
CA ASN A 48 5.86 -18.13 -10.94
C ASN A 48 6.13 -16.69 -11.40
N GLY A 49 6.74 -15.86 -10.56
CA GLY A 49 7.01 -14.44 -10.85
C GLY A 49 5.77 -13.53 -10.83
N ASP A 50 4.61 -14.02 -10.38
CA ASP A 50 3.36 -13.26 -10.35
C ASP A 50 3.03 -12.75 -8.94
N GLY A 51 3.86 -11.86 -8.45
CA GLY A 51 3.69 -11.21 -7.15
C GLY A 51 4.34 -11.97 -5.99
N TYR A 52 3.59 -12.14 -4.89
CA TYR A 52 4.10 -12.58 -3.60
C TYR A 52 3.29 -13.73 -3.03
N THR A 53 3.93 -14.59 -2.25
CA THR A 53 3.29 -15.69 -1.52
C THR A 53 3.49 -15.49 -0.02
N VAL A 54 2.43 -15.64 0.76
CA VAL A 54 2.49 -15.61 2.22
C VAL A 54 3.38 -16.76 2.72
N ILE A 55 4.32 -16.46 3.60
CA ILE A 55 5.14 -17.47 4.27
C ILE A 55 4.32 -18.06 5.42
N ASN A 56 4.27 -19.40 5.48
CA ASN A 56 3.52 -20.09 6.56
C ASN A 56 4.03 -19.63 7.92
N ARG A 57 3.11 -19.20 8.79
CA ARG A 57 3.41 -18.73 10.14
C ARG A 57 4.17 -19.79 10.98
N ASP A 58 3.89 -21.05 10.80
CA ASP A 58 4.58 -22.14 11.51
C ASP A 58 6.06 -22.22 11.16
N SER A 59 6.46 -21.59 10.03
CA SER A 59 7.86 -21.49 9.61
C SER A 59 8.58 -20.29 10.24
N VAL A 60 7.85 -19.36 10.87
CA VAL A 60 8.38 -18.15 11.52
C VAL A 60 8.78 -18.51 12.95
N LYS A 61 10.07 -18.45 13.23
CA LYS A 61 10.62 -18.75 14.58
C LYS A 61 10.86 -17.42 15.32
N ASN A 62 10.44 -17.39 16.58
CA ASN A 62 10.68 -16.26 17.51
C ASN A 62 10.20 -14.89 16.98
N ASP A 63 9.18 -14.85 16.14
CA ASP A 63 8.69 -13.63 15.46
C ASP A 63 9.77 -12.89 14.62
N GLU A 64 10.88 -13.58 14.29
CA GLU A 64 11.92 -13.04 13.41
C GLU A 64 11.55 -13.20 11.95
N ALA A 65 11.93 -12.21 11.13
CA ALA A 65 11.69 -12.27 9.70
C ALA A 65 12.46 -13.45 9.07
N PRO A 66 11.78 -14.36 8.35
CA PRO A 66 12.45 -15.42 7.59
C PRO A 66 13.45 -14.85 6.58
N ALA A 67 14.52 -15.58 6.29
CA ALA A 67 15.58 -15.13 5.36
C ALA A 67 15.05 -14.84 3.95
N GLU A 68 13.99 -15.54 3.52
CA GLU A 68 13.33 -15.35 2.23
C GLU A 68 12.26 -14.25 2.24
N ALA A 69 11.98 -13.62 3.39
CA ALA A 69 10.98 -12.57 3.48
C ALA A 69 11.43 -11.32 2.74
N VAL A 70 10.51 -10.77 1.95
CA VAL A 70 10.73 -9.56 1.16
C VAL A 70 9.64 -8.53 1.42
N GLU A 71 9.95 -7.27 1.12
CA GLU A 71 8.97 -6.21 1.07
C GLU A 71 8.30 -6.19 -0.31
N MET A 72 6.97 -6.13 -0.34
CA MET A 72 6.22 -6.08 -1.60
C MET A 72 6.46 -4.75 -2.33
N VAL A 73 6.64 -4.80 -3.64
CA VAL A 73 6.86 -3.61 -4.49
C VAL A 73 5.90 -3.65 -5.67
N SER A 74 5.20 -2.56 -5.94
CA SER A 74 4.41 -2.46 -7.17
C SER A 74 5.31 -2.40 -8.39
N ASN A 75 5.05 -3.26 -9.38
CA ASN A 75 5.82 -3.32 -10.61
C ASN A 75 5.44 -2.18 -11.59
N LYS A 76 6.03 -2.14 -12.79
CA LYS A 76 5.75 -1.14 -13.84
C LYS A 76 4.27 -1.03 -14.24
N ASN A 77 3.48 -2.08 -14.03
CA ASN A 77 2.04 -2.10 -14.26
C ASN A 77 1.25 -1.78 -12.97
N GLY A 78 1.90 -1.34 -11.91
CA GLY A 78 1.30 -1.08 -10.60
C GLY A 78 0.92 -2.34 -9.82
N ILE A 79 1.25 -3.53 -10.30
CA ILE A 79 0.77 -4.81 -9.74
C ILE A 79 1.62 -5.22 -8.54
N PHE A 80 0.93 -5.68 -7.47
CA PHE A 80 1.51 -6.30 -6.27
C PHE A 80 0.57 -7.39 -5.74
N ASN A 81 0.44 -8.49 -6.46
CA ASN A 81 -0.44 -9.60 -6.12
C ASN A 81 0.08 -10.39 -4.91
N ILE A 82 -0.84 -10.89 -4.07
CA ILE A 82 -0.52 -11.72 -2.90
C ILE A 82 -1.35 -13.00 -2.97
N VAL A 83 -0.73 -14.15 -2.80
CA VAL A 83 -1.39 -15.46 -2.68
C VAL A 83 -1.15 -16.07 -1.31
N GLY A 84 -2.04 -16.94 -0.87
CA GLY A 84 -1.95 -17.62 0.43
C GLY A 84 -2.57 -16.85 1.59
N LEU A 85 -3.52 -15.95 1.31
CA LEU A 85 -4.26 -15.23 2.34
C LEU A 85 -5.37 -16.10 2.92
N ASP A 86 -5.56 -16.03 4.23
CA ASP A 86 -6.67 -16.67 4.94
C ASP A 86 -7.92 -15.78 4.99
N SER A 87 -9.04 -16.38 5.40
CA SER A 87 -10.27 -15.65 5.73
C SER A 87 -10.12 -14.95 7.09
N GLN A 88 -9.56 -13.73 7.08
CA GLN A 88 -9.33 -12.91 8.27
C GLN A 88 -9.18 -11.44 7.92
N THR A 89 -8.91 -10.62 8.93
CA THR A 89 -8.56 -9.20 8.77
C THR A 89 -7.05 -9.04 8.59
N TYR A 90 -6.68 -8.24 7.61
CA TYR A 90 -5.30 -7.80 7.35
C TYR A 90 -5.19 -6.27 7.37
N TYR A 91 -3.96 -5.79 7.56
CA TYR A 91 -3.60 -4.38 7.49
C TYR A 91 -2.44 -4.21 6.51
N LEU A 92 -2.74 -3.62 5.35
CA LEU A 92 -1.76 -3.34 4.30
C LEU A 92 -1.19 -1.94 4.52
N LYS A 93 0.09 -1.87 4.90
CA LYS A 93 0.79 -0.61 5.17
C LYS A 93 1.69 -0.24 4.01
N GLU A 94 1.50 0.95 3.45
CA GLU A 94 2.45 1.51 2.51
C GLU A 94 3.67 2.03 3.29
N THR A 95 4.84 1.49 3.01
CA THR A 95 6.12 1.87 3.65
C THR A 95 6.88 2.88 2.84
N LYS A 96 6.64 2.90 1.51
CA LYS A 96 7.18 3.88 0.58
C LYS A 96 6.17 4.18 -0.53
N ALA A 97 5.89 5.46 -0.75
CA ALA A 97 5.08 5.89 -1.88
C ALA A 97 5.87 5.87 -3.19
N PRO A 98 5.20 5.76 -4.35
CA PRO A 98 5.82 6.01 -5.65
C PRO A 98 6.45 7.40 -5.73
N ALA A 99 7.45 7.56 -6.59
CA ALA A 99 8.12 8.84 -6.77
C ALA A 99 7.13 9.95 -7.19
N GLY A 100 7.09 11.06 -6.46
CA GLY A 100 6.19 12.19 -6.71
C GLY A 100 4.80 12.06 -6.08
N TYR A 101 4.54 11.01 -5.32
CA TYR A 101 3.27 10.76 -4.64
C TYR A 101 3.38 10.87 -3.13
N ARG A 102 2.26 11.08 -2.46
CA ARG A 102 2.17 11.13 -1.00
C ARG A 102 2.05 9.72 -0.44
N LEU A 103 2.77 9.47 0.65
CA LEU A 103 2.65 8.22 1.40
C LEU A 103 1.26 8.13 2.07
N LEU A 104 0.64 6.96 2.01
CA LEU A 104 -0.51 6.61 2.84
C LEU A 104 -0.02 6.43 4.29
N LYS A 105 -0.47 7.30 5.19
CA LYS A 105 -0.01 7.29 6.59
C LYS A 105 -0.59 6.12 7.38
N ASP A 106 -1.86 5.84 7.16
CA ASP A 106 -2.60 4.81 7.86
C ASP A 106 -2.63 3.52 7.02
N PRO A 107 -2.57 2.34 7.65
CA PRO A 107 -2.71 1.09 6.94
C PRO A 107 -4.13 0.92 6.41
N ILE A 108 -4.27 0.29 5.27
CA ILE A 108 -5.55 -0.11 4.71
C ILE A 108 -6.00 -1.40 5.42
N LYS A 109 -7.12 -1.34 6.13
CA LYS A 109 -7.74 -2.54 6.72
C LYS A 109 -8.45 -3.31 5.62
N ILE A 110 -8.17 -4.61 5.50
CA ILE A 110 -8.76 -5.51 4.51
C ILE A 110 -9.42 -6.66 5.26
N ASP A 111 -10.73 -6.79 5.14
CA ASP A 111 -11.49 -7.90 5.72
C ASP A 111 -11.80 -8.92 4.61
N ILE A 112 -11.39 -10.17 4.80
CA ILE A 112 -11.69 -11.30 3.92
C ILE A 112 -12.60 -12.26 4.70
N LYS A 113 -13.78 -12.55 4.17
CA LYS A 113 -14.77 -13.43 4.78
C LYS A 113 -15.18 -14.51 3.78
N ALA A 114 -14.99 -15.75 4.19
CA ALA A 114 -15.41 -16.91 3.43
C ALA A 114 -16.43 -17.72 4.21
N THR A 115 -17.45 -18.22 3.50
CA THR A 115 -18.45 -19.14 4.05
C THR A 115 -18.33 -20.47 3.34
N TYR A 116 -18.31 -21.55 4.10
CA TYR A 116 -18.11 -22.91 3.60
C TYR A 116 -19.33 -23.77 3.87
N ASP A 117 -19.61 -24.71 2.95
CA ASP A 117 -20.56 -25.79 3.18
C ASP A 117 -19.81 -27.00 3.79
N GLU A 118 -19.98 -27.19 5.07
CA GLU A 118 -19.36 -28.29 5.80
C GLU A 118 -19.85 -29.67 5.32
N ASN A 119 -21.05 -29.77 4.77
CA ASN A 119 -21.59 -31.02 4.24
C ASN A 119 -20.88 -31.48 2.97
N ASN A 120 -20.31 -30.57 2.19
CA ASN A 120 -19.55 -30.88 0.98
C ASN A 120 -18.08 -31.24 1.24
N ARG A 121 -17.60 -31.13 2.48
CA ARG A 121 -16.22 -31.47 2.84
C ARG A 121 -15.84 -32.91 2.47
N ILE A 122 -16.75 -33.87 2.67
CA ILE A 122 -16.52 -35.29 2.35
C ILE A 122 -16.32 -35.49 0.84
N ASN A 123 -17.11 -34.80 0.01
CA ASN A 123 -17.01 -34.89 -1.45
C ASN A 123 -15.69 -34.28 -1.93
N TYR A 124 -15.27 -33.18 -1.37
CA TYR A 124 -13.97 -32.55 -1.66
C TYR A 124 -12.79 -33.49 -1.35
N ILE A 125 -12.79 -34.13 -0.16
CA ILE A 125 -11.75 -35.09 0.24
C ILE A 125 -11.67 -36.28 -0.70
N LYS A 126 -12.79 -36.74 -1.27
CA LYS A 126 -12.84 -37.81 -2.24
C LYS A 126 -12.44 -37.42 -3.66
N GLY A 127 -12.13 -36.15 -3.89
CA GLY A 127 -11.79 -35.62 -5.20
C GLY A 127 -12.98 -35.34 -6.13
N ASP A 128 -14.21 -35.58 -5.66
CA ASP A 128 -15.46 -35.34 -6.38
C ASP A 128 -16.00 -33.90 -6.18
N GLY A 129 -15.40 -33.18 -5.25
CA GLY A 129 -15.81 -31.83 -4.87
C GLY A 129 -15.00 -30.77 -5.61
N ALA A 130 -15.64 -30.03 -6.48
CA ALA A 130 -15.06 -28.78 -6.96
C ALA A 130 -15.03 -27.74 -5.82
N THR A 131 -14.08 -26.83 -5.85
CA THR A 131 -13.93 -25.74 -4.87
C THR A 131 -15.21 -24.91 -4.72
N ASP A 132 -15.97 -24.78 -5.82
CA ASP A 132 -17.25 -24.08 -5.90
C ASP A 132 -18.37 -24.71 -5.03
N LYS A 133 -18.26 -25.98 -4.69
CA LYS A 133 -19.27 -26.68 -3.86
C LYS A 133 -18.97 -26.55 -2.37
N THR A 134 -17.75 -26.32 -1.99
CA THR A 134 -17.33 -26.18 -0.57
C THR A 134 -17.25 -24.73 -0.16
N LEU A 135 -16.66 -23.87 -0.99
CA LEU A 135 -16.67 -22.43 -0.79
C LEU A 135 -18.00 -21.86 -1.32
N GLN A 136 -18.90 -21.47 -0.41
CA GLN A 136 -20.23 -20.97 -0.74
C GLN A 136 -20.27 -19.46 -0.99
N LYS A 137 -19.41 -18.71 -0.31
CA LYS A 137 -19.36 -17.26 -0.40
C LYS A 137 -17.97 -16.75 -0.13
N LEU A 138 -17.54 -15.78 -0.91
CA LEU A 138 -16.33 -15.00 -0.69
C LEU A 138 -16.70 -13.52 -0.73
N GLU A 139 -16.52 -12.83 0.38
CA GLU A 139 -16.72 -11.39 0.52
C GLU A 139 -15.41 -10.75 0.96
N ALA A 140 -15.12 -9.58 0.42
CA ALA A 140 -14.00 -8.79 0.88
C ALA A 140 -14.36 -7.30 0.88
N SER A 141 -13.83 -6.58 1.86
CA SER A 141 -13.94 -5.14 1.95
C SER A 141 -12.61 -4.52 2.35
N ALA A 142 -12.39 -3.28 1.96
CA ALA A 142 -11.26 -2.49 2.38
C ALA A 142 -11.73 -1.19 3.04
N HIS A 143 -11.15 -0.85 4.18
CA HIS A 143 -11.35 0.41 4.87
C HIS A 143 -10.11 1.28 4.67
N PHE A 144 -10.34 2.45 4.06
CA PHE A 144 -9.31 3.44 3.76
C PHE A 144 -9.45 4.62 4.71
N LYS A 145 -8.32 5.08 5.23
CA LYS A 145 -8.23 6.28 6.05
C LYS A 145 -7.18 7.21 5.44
N GLU A 146 -7.64 8.35 4.96
CA GLU A 146 -6.80 9.31 4.29
C GLU A 146 -6.84 10.67 4.98
N PHE A 147 -5.69 11.28 5.16
CA PHE A 147 -5.58 12.63 5.70
C PHE A 147 -5.08 13.58 4.63
N TYR A 148 -5.93 14.51 4.22
CA TYR A 148 -5.55 15.55 3.25
C TYR A 148 -5.91 16.94 3.78
N THR A 149 -4.94 17.87 3.75
CA THR A 149 -5.15 19.30 4.00
C THR A 149 -5.99 19.63 5.25
N GLY A 150 -5.78 18.90 6.35
CA GLY A 150 -6.47 19.13 7.62
C GLY A 150 -7.80 18.39 7.76
N ALA A 151 -8.22 17.60 6.77
CA ALA A 151 -9.42 16.78 6.83
C ALA A 151 -9.08 15.29 6.76
N PHE A 152 -9.76 14.49 7.59
CA PHE A 152 -9.78 13.04 7.47
C PHE A 152 -10.91 12.63 6.52
N THR A 153 -10.60 11.70 5.64
CA THR A 153 -11.61 10.99 4.84
C THR A 153 -11.48 9.51 5.15
N GLU A 154 -12.54 8.94 5.68
CA GLU A 154 -12.66 7.50 5.90
C GLU A 154 -13.74 6.96 4.98
N TYR A 155 -13.46 5.86 4.30
CA TYR A 155 -14.46 5.19 3.46
C TYR A 155 -14.22 3.70 3.37
N ASP A 156 -15.34 2.96 3.30
CA ASP A 156 -15.35 1.54 3.05
C ASP A 156 -15.58 1.27 1.56
N SER A 157 -14.88 0.31 1.02
CA SER A 157 -15.06 -0.18 -0.34
C SER A 157 -15.26 -1.68 -0.32
N SER A 158 -16.38 -2.16 -0.88
CA SER A 158 -16.54 -3.57 -1.20
C SER A 158 -15.58 -3.92 -2.33
N LEU A 159 -14.78 -4.95 -2.13
CA LEU A 159 -13.85 -5.44 -3.14
C LEU A 159 -14.55 -6.42 -4.07
N THR A 160 -14.20 -6.37 -5.35
CA THR A 160 -14.69 -7.37 -6.30
C THR A 160 -14.05 -8.71 -5.98
N THR A 161 -14.88 -9.74 -5.82
CA THR A 161 -14.45 -11.11 -5.53
C THR A 161 -14.87 -12.06 -6.65
N ASN A 162 -14.08 -13.12 -6.84
CA ASN A 162 -14.43 -14.24 -7.70
C ASN A 162 -14.29 -15.53 -6.87
N ILE A 163 -15.41 -16.19 -6.64
CA ILE A 163 -15.49 -17.40 -5.82
C ILE A 163 -14.84 -18.61 -6.49
N GLU A 164 -14.92 -18.72 -7.82
CA GLU A 164 -14.38 -19.85 -8.58
C GLU A 164 -12.85 -19.89 -8.53
N THR A 165 -12.23 -18.73 -8.52
CA THR A 165 -10.77 -18.59 -8.48
C THR A 165 -10.22 -18.23 -7.09
N GLY A 166 -11.10 -17.98 -6.10
CA GLY A 166 -10.70 -17.55 -4.77
C GLY A 166 -9.97 -16.20 -4.77
N THR A 167 -10.34 -15.29 -5.69
CA THR A 167 -9.65 -14.01 -5.86
C THR A 167 -10.45 -12.82 -5.35
N LEU A 168 -9.73 -11.80 -4.88
CA LEU A 168 -10.26 -10.48 -4.59
C LEU A 168 -9.38 -9.41 -5.25
N ASN A 169 -9.97 -8.28 -5.64
CA ASN A 169 -9.27 -7.21 -6.34
C ASN A 169 -9.32 -5.92 -5.53
N ILE A 170 -8.17 -5.30 -5.32
CA ILE A 170 -8.03 -4.03 -4.63
C ILE A 170 -7.29 -3.00 -5.48
N LYS A 171 -7.82 -1.77 -5.53
CA LYS A 171 -7.12 -0.60 -6.07
C LYS A 171 -6.61 0.24 -4.90
N VAL A 172 -5.31 0.45 -4.86
CA VAL A 172 -4.68 1.33 -3.87
C VAL A 172 -4.26 2.61 -4.56
N VAL A 173 -4.86 3.71 -4.12
CA VAL A 173 -4.72 5.02 -4.77
C VAL A 173 -3.69 5.86 -4.04
N ASN A 174 -2.80 6.56 -4.77
CA ASN A 174 -1.99 7.64 -4.17
C ASN A 174 -2.27 8.96 -4.87
N LYS A 175 -2.30 10.01 -4.08
CA LYS A 175 -2.40 11.39 -4.56
C LYS A 175 -1.03 11.95 -4.86
N VAL A 176 -0.96 12.75 -5.91
CA VAL A 176 0.27 13.46 -6.27
C VAL A 176 0.74 14.30 -5.08
N GLY A 177 2.01 14.19 -4.72
CA GLY A 177 2.65 15.04 -3.73
C GLY A 177 2.64 16.49 -4.20
N SER A 178 2.36 17.45 -3.31
CA SER A 178 2.65 18.84 -3.63
C SER A 178 4.17 18.95 -3.88
N LYS A 179 4.57 19.27 -5.11
CA LYS A 179 5.92 19.79 -5.31
C LYS A 179 6.00 21.01 -4.43
N LEU A 180 6.82 20.98 -3.38
CA LEU A 180 7.21 22.22 -2.74
C LEU A 180 7.74 23.10 -3.85
N PRO A 181 7.28 24.36 -4.01
CA PRO A 181 7.94 25.28 -4.92
C PRO A 181 9.43 25.16 -4.59
N ALA A 182 10.27 25.04 -5.60
CA ALA A 182 11.72 25.08 -5.40
C ALA A 182 12.07 26.48 -4.86
N THR A 183 11.79 26.70 -3.56
CA THR A 183 12.10 27.93 -2.84
C THR A 183 13.59 27.93 -2.55
N GLY A 184 14.40 27.77 -3.57
CA GLY A 184 15.84 27.65 -3.31
C GLY A 184 16.79 28.07 -4.38
N SER A 185 16.40 28.52 -5.57
CA SER A 185 17.49 28.77 -6.51
C SER A 185 17.56 30.11 -7.20
N SER A 186 16.47 30.79 -7.53
CA SER A 186 16.60 32.06 -8.26
C SER A 186 16.05 33.27 -7.53
N MET A 187 14.94 33.10 -6.82
CA MET A 187 14.32 34.24 -6.13
C MET A 187 15.01 34.61 -4.82
N THR A 188 15.57 33.64 -4.09
CA THR A 188 16.32 33.90 -2.86
C THR A 188 17.65 34.58 -3.21
N LEU A 189 18.30 34.22 -4.33
CA LEU A 189 19.50 34.87 -4.80
C LEU A 189 19.22 36.31 -5.25
N LEU A 190 18.08 36.53 -5.92
CA LEU A 190 17.67 37.89 -6.35
C LEU A 190 17.35 38.79 -5.14
N LEU A 191 16.65 38.26 -4.12
CA LEU A 191 16.36 39.01 -2.89
C LEU A 191 17.62 39.34 -2.09
N THR A 192 18.59 38.41 -2.01
CA THR A 192 19.86 38.68 -1.32
C THR A 192 20.71 39.69 -2.07
N VAL A 193 20.78 39.64 -3.41
CA VAL A 193 21.53 40.59 -4.21
C VAL A 193 20.90 41.99 -4.17
N THR A 194 19.57 42.11 -4.26
CA THR A 194 18.87 43.39 -4.12
C THR A 194 18.94 43.96 -2.71
N GLY A 195 18.83 43.11 -1.68
CA GLY A 195 18.94 43.51 -0.27
C GLY A 195 20.33 44.04 0.07
N THR A 196 21.40 43.39 -0.36
CA THR A 196 22.78 43.86 -0.15
C THR A 196 23.09 45.10 -0.95
N GLY A 197 22.54 45.23 -2.18
CA GLY A 197 22.68 46.45 -3.00
C GLY A 197 22.01 47.65 -2.35
N LEU A 198 20.82 47.51 -1.77
CA LEU A 198 20.12 48.58 -1.05
C LEU A 198 20.83 49.00 0.24
N MET A 199 21.40 48.04 1.00
CA MET A 199 22.21 48.36 2.18
C MET A 199 23.50 49.12 1.83
N ALA A 200 24.19 48.72 0.77
CA ALA A 200 25.38 49.43 0.28
C ALA A 200 25.08 50.85 -0.15
N ALA A 201 23.99 51.07 -0.85
CA ALA A 201 23.53 52.39 -1.30
C ALA A 201 23.18 53.31 -0.07
N ALA A 202 22.51 52.75 0.91
CA ALA A 202 22.17 53.50 2.13
C ALA A 202 23.41 53.89 2.97
N LEU A 203 24.43 53.05 3.04
CA LEU A 203 25.69 53.34 3.70
C LEU A 203 26.51 54.40 2.97
N ILE A 204 26.52 54.41 1.67
CA ILE A 204 27.20 55.43 0.85
C ILE A 204 26.51 56.78 1.03
N LYS A 205 25.17 56.82 1.03
CA LYS A 205 24.40 58.06 1.26
C LYS A 205 24.68 58.66 2.65
N ARG A 206 24.68 57.84 3.70
CA ARG A 206 25.02 58.26 5.08
C ARG A 206 26.44 58.82 5.22
N ARG A 207 27.42 58.26 4.48
CA ARG A 207 28.79 58.79 4.47
C ARG A 207 28.91 60.12 3.78
N LYS A 208 28.13 60.41 2.74
CA LYS A 208 28.14 61.70 2.07
C LYS A 208 27.52 62.81 2.91
N GLU A 209 26.43 62.52 3.64
CA GLU A 209 25.76 63.46 4.57
C GLU A 209 26.56 63.78 5.83
N ALA A 210 27.58 62.97 6.19
CA ALA A 210 28.44 63.20 7.34
C ALA A 210 29.73 63.98 7.02
N VAL A 211 29.94 64.42 5.76
CA VAL A 211 31.13 65.16 5.30
C VAL A 211 30.78 66.57 4.80
N GLU A 212 29.50 66.92 4.79
CA GLU A 212 29.01 68.31 4.68
C GLU A 212 28.70 68.87 6.08
#